data_ad09841b1752db2ceae06b81f8943f8f
#
_entry.id   ad09841b1752db2ceae06b81f8943f8f
#
_cell.length_a   1.000
_cell.length_b   1.000
_cell.length_c   1.000
_cell.angle_alpha   90.00
_cell.angle_beta   90.00
_cell.angle_gamma   90.00
#
_symmetry.space_group_name_H-M   'P 1'
#
loop_
_entity.id
_entity.type
_entity.pdbx_description
1 polymer ?
#
loop_
_entity_poly.entity_id
_entity_poly.type
_entity_poly.pdbx_seq_one_letter_code
_entity_poly.pdbx_strand_id
1 'polypeptide(L)'
;MFIIYALIRSLPSSFAETMAMQLAQAPGAKPYEEWLAQLNAAYGLDLDIVPGFFTWLSKAVVGNFGDSWKWNVPATQKFTEVIGLSVIMGGISFVLSIVIAVPLGVLAATKQYSRTDYVITAAALVGISLPTFFFATLLKLFFSVKLGWFDLYGLVGRDYAQLDSMGQFLDKANHLVLPIATLVIVSIGGYMRYTRTNMLEVLNADYIRTARAKGLSEHTVIYKHAFRNTLIPLVTIIGGSLPGLFSGALITETLFSIPGIGYISYQSMVAGDIPFTMFYLSFMAVLTLASNLLTDILYGVVDPRVRIS
;
A
#
# COMPACT_ATOMS: atom_id res chain seq x y z
N MET A 1 15.22 -3.42 13.07
CA MET A 1 16.10 -3.80 11.96
C MET A 1 16.94 -5.05 12.23
N PHE A 2 17.64 -5.16 13.37
CA PHE A 2 18.44 -6.36 13.69
C PHE A 2 17.66 -7.68 13.61
N ILE A 3 16.47 -7.74 14.22
CA ILE A 3 15.61 -8.95 14.19
C ILE A 3 15.26 -9.35 12.75
N ILE A 4 14.90 -8.38 11.92
CA ILE A 4 14.55 -8.63 10.50
C ILE A 4 15.76 -9.17 9.75
N TYR A 5 16.94 -8.55 9.93
CA TYR A 5 18.17 -9.01 9.33
C TYR A 5 18.51 -10.46 9.75
N ALA A 6 18.41 -10.74 11.05
CA ALA A 6 18.66 -12.06 11.59
C ALA A 6 17.67 -13.10 11.03
N LEU A 7 16.39 -12.77 10.93
CA LEU A 7 15.37 -13.65 10.35
C LEU A 7 15.66 -13.97 8.89
N ILE A 8 15.99 -12.97 8.07
CA ILE A 8 16.29 -13.20 6.65
C ILE A 8 17.55 -14.07 6.50
N ARG A 9 18.58 -13.81 7.32
CA ARG A 9 19.82 -14.61 7.34
C ARG A 9 19.63 -16.04 7.86
N SER A 10 18.53 -16.29 8.58
CA SER A 10 18.21 -17.62 9.14
C SER A 10 17.27 -18.42 8.23
N LEU A 11 16.87 -17.92 7.08
CA LEU A 11 16.05 -18.66 6.13
C LEU A 11 16.81 -19.90 5.61
N PRO A 12 16.11 -21.03 5.42
CA PRO A 12 16.73 -22.31 5.07
C PRO A 12 17.35 -22.36 3.67
N SER A 13 17.06 -21.38 2.82
CA SER A 13 17.69 -21.21 1.50
C SER A 13 18.19 -19.78 1.35
N SER A 14 19.50 -19.61 1.26
CA SER A 14 20.09 -18.30 0.98
C SER A 14 20.04 -18.00 -0.51
N PHE A 15 20.07 -16.71 -0.87
CA PHE A 15 20.24 -16.28 -2.26
C PHE A 15 21.50 -16.90 -2.89
N ALA A 16 22.60 -16.93 -2.13
CA ALA A 16 23.87 -17.51 -2.57
C ALA A 16 23.76 -19.00 -2.90
N GLU A 17 23.03 -19.78 -2.09
CA GLU A 17 22.80 -21.21 -2.36
C GLU A 17 21.99 -21.42 -3.64
N THR A 18 20.88 -20.68 -3.81
CA THR A 18 20.06 -20.78 -5.00
C THR A 18 20.82 -20.41 -6.26
N MET A 19 21.59 -19.34 -6.20
CA MET A 19 22.44 -18.87 -7.30
C MET A 19 23.58 -19.86 -7.62
N ALA A 20 24.24 -20.38 -6.58
CA ALA A 20 25.28 -21.39 -6.73
C ALA A 20 24.76 -22.66 -7.41
N MET A 21 23.56 -23.12 -7.04
CA MET A 21 22.89 -24.25 -7.69
C MET A 21 22.65 -24.00 -9.19
N GLN A 22 22.16 -22.81 -9.53
CA GLN A 22 21.91 -22.43 -10.94
C GLN A 22 23.20 -22.33 -11.73
N LEU A 23 24.25 -21.72 -11.18
CA LEU A 23 25.53 -21.56 -11.86
C LEU A 23 26.26 -22.90 -12.05
N ALA A 24 26.13 -23.82 -11.09
CA ALA A 24 26.75 -25.14 -11.17
C ALA A 24 26.11 -26.07 -12.22
N GLN A 25 24.89 -25.76 -12.71
CA GLN A 25 24.21 -26.54 -13.76
C GLN A 25 24.70 -26.18 -15.18
N ALA A 26 25.47 -25.11 -15.37
CA ALA A 26 25.96 -24.74 -16.69
C ALA A 26 27.07 -25.71 -17.18
N PRO A 27 27.09 -26.07 -18.45
CA PRO A 27 28.15 -26.93 -19.01
C PRO A 27 29.52 -26.35 -18.78
N GLY A 28 30.43 -27.10 -18.12
CA GLY A 28 31.79 -26.64 -17.81
C GLY A 28 31.89 -25.70 -16.60
N ALA A 29 30.81 -25.58 -15.83
CA ALA A 29 30.79 -24.75 -14.64
C ALA A 29 31.65 -25.33 -13.50
N LYS A 30 32.02 -24.45 -12.56
CA LYS A 30 32.66 -24.86 -11.32
C LYS A 30 31.70 -25.68 -10.45
N PRO A 31 32.22 -26.52 -9.53
CA PRO A 31 31.43 -27.21 -8.55
C PRO A 31 30.59 -26.26 -7.67
N TYR A 32 29.44 -26.72 -7.21
CA TYR A 32 28.54 -25.98 -6.34
C TYR A 32 29.24 -25.31 -5.14
N GLU A 33 30.11 -26.07 -4.46
CA GLU A 33 30.83 -25.59 -3.27
C GLU A 33 31.75 -24.39 -3.56
N GLU A 34 32.40 -24.39 -4.72
CA GLU A 34 33.23 -23.25 -5.12
C GLU A 34 32.39 -22.01 -5.44
N TRP A 35 31.25 -22.20 -6.13
CA TRP A 35 30.33 -21.09 -6.39
C TRP A 35 29.75 -20.55 -5.09
N LEU A 36 29.33 -21.43 -4.17
CA LEU A 36 28.78 -21.02 -2.89
C LEU A 36 29.80 -20.23 -2.07
N ALA A 37 31.04 -20.67 -1.99
CA ALA A 37 32.09 -19.95 -1.28
C ALA A 37 32.37 -18.56 -1.88
N GLN A 38 32.42 -18.47 -3.22
CA GLN A 38 32.63 -17.20 -3.91
C GLN A 38 31.45 -16.23 -3.69
N LEU A 39 30.21 -16.72 -3.76
CA LEU A 39 29.02 -15.90 -3.54
C LEU A 39 28.88 -15.46 -2.09
N ASN A 40 29.17 -16.34 -1.13
CA ASN A 40 29.17 -15.97 0.28
C ASN A 40 30.17 -14.86 0.60
N ALA A 41 31.38 -14.95 0.06
CA ALA A 41 32.38 -13.90 0.22
C ALA A 41 31.96 -12.59 -0.50
N ALA A 42 31.42 -12.68 -1.72
CA ALA A 42 31.00 -11.52 -2.49
C ALA A 42 29.83 -10.78 -1.81
N TYR A 43 28.90 -11.51 -1.20
CA TYR A 43 27.71 -10.95 -0.54
C TYR A 43 27.90 -10.72 0.96
N GLY A 44 29.09 -11.01 1.53
CA GLY A 44 29.38 -10.86 2.96
C GLY A 44 28.54 -11.78 3.84
N LEU A 45 28.19 -12.94 3.30
CA LEU A 45 27.42 -13.97 4.02
C LEU A 45 28.29 -14.92 4.83
N ASP A 46 29.60 -14.80 4.72
CA ASP A 46 30.64 -15.48 5.51
C ASP A 46 30.76 -14.95 6.95
N LEU A 47 30.27 -13.73 7.20
CA LEU A 47 30.25 -13.16 8.54
C LEU A 47 29.07 -13.73 9.37
N ASP A 48 29.28 -13.89 10.67
CA ASP A 48 28.18 -14.18 11.60
C ASP A 48 27.11 -13.08 11.56
N ILE A 49 25.88 -13.41 12.00
CA ILE A 49 24.72 -12.52 11.93
C ILE A 49 24.97 -11.17 12.60
N VAL A 50 25.61 -11.16 13.78
CA VAL A 50 25.83 -9.91 14.54
C VAL A 50 26.87 -9.02 13.88
N PRO A 51 28.09 -9.47 13.57
CA PRO A 51 29.07 -8.67 12.82
C PRO A 51 28.56 -8.24 11.43
N GLY A 52 27.86 -9.14 10.73
CA GLY A 52 27.26 -8.85 9.42
C GLY A 52 26.23 -7.72 9.50
N PHE A 53 25.38 -7.71 10.50
CA PHE A 53 24.42 -6.63 10.73
C PHE A 53 25.11 -5.28 10.97
N PHE A 54 26.11 -5.22 11.83
CA PHE A 54 26.83 -3.95 12.09
C PHE A 54 27.62 -3.47 10.88
N THR A 55 28.18 -4.37 10.09
CA THR A 55 28.83 -4.04 8.81
C THR A 55 27.82 -3.44 7.82
N TRP A 56 26.62 -4.06 7.68
CA TRP A 56 25.55 -3.52 6.88
C TRP A 56 25.07 -2.16 7.42
N LEU A 57 24.83 -2.04 8.72
CA LEU A 57 24.32 -0.82 9.36
C LEU A 57 25.27 0.38 9.15
N SER A 58 26.59 0.16 9.29
CA SER A 58 27.59 1.21 9.09
C SER A 58 27.56 1.82 7.66
N LYS A 59 27.21 1.01 6.66
CA LYS A 59 27.03 1.45 5.28
C LYS A 59 25.65 2.08 5.06
N ALA A 60 24.61 1.50 5.67
CA ALA A 60 23.24 1.97 5.52
C ALA A 60 23.01 3.39 6.08
N VAL A 61 23.66 3.75 7.22
CA VAL A 61 23.55 5.09 7.81
C VAL A 61 24.12 6.21 6.94
N VAL A 62 25.02 5.88 6.01
CA VAL A 62 25.56 6.83 5.01
C VAL A 62 24.84 6.71 3.65
N GLY A 63 23.71 6.00 3.60
CA GLY A 63 22.87 5.85 2.40
C GLY A 63 23.29 4.74 1.44
N ASN A 64 24.31 3.97 1.78
CA ASN A 64 24.77 2.84 0.97
C ASN A 64 24.14 1.54 1.49
N PHE A 65 23.06 1.10 0.85
CA PHE A 65 22.37 -0.15 1.17
C PHE A 65 22.89 -1.36 0.39
N GLY A 66 23.82 -1.14 -0.55
CA GLY A 66 24.35 -2.15 -1.45
C GLY A 66 23.50 -2.38 -2.69
N ASP A 67 24.02 -3.25 -3.57
CA ASP A 67 23.34 -3.65 -4.79
C ASP A 67 22.36 -4.79 -4.48
N SER A 68 21.16 -4.69 -5.06
CA SER A 68 20.21 -5.78 -5.05
C SER A 68 20.80 -7.00 -5.75
N TRP A 69 20.79 -8.13 -5.07
CA TRP A 69 21.35 -9.36 -5.62
C TRP A 69 20.47 -9.95 -6.74
N LYS A 70 19.17 -9.74 -6.63
CA LYS A 70 18.20 -10.22 -7.62
C LYS A 70 18.16 -9.36 -8.88
N TRP A 71 18.24 -8.04 -8.71
CA TRP A 71 18.05 -7.08 -9.80
C TRP A 71 19.36 -6.56 -10.40
N ASN A 72 20.51 -6.84 -9.76
CA ASN A 72 21.86 -6.45 -10.18
C ASN A 72 22.01 -4.92 -10.41
N VAL A 73 21.33 -4.13 -9.60
CA VAL A 73 21.39 -2.67 -9.57
C VAL A 73 21.35 -2.20 -8.11
N PRO A 74 21.80 -0.97 -7.79
CA PRO A 74 21.66 -0.43 -6.44
C PRO A 74 20.23 -0.55 -5.91
N ALA A 75 20.08 -1.00 -4.66
CA ALA A 75 18.76 -1.19 -4.03
C ALA A 75 17.92 0.09 -4.09
N THR A 76 18.54 1.25 -3.87
CA THR A 76 17.91 2.57 -3.96
C THR A 76 17.41 2.89 -5.37
N GLN A 77 18.20 2.57 -6.41
CA GLN A 77 17.81 2.76 -7.80
C GLN A 77 16.61 1.91 -8.15
N LYS A 78 16.67 0.59 -7.85
CA LYS A 78 15.53 -0.30 -8.12
C LYS A 78 14.26 0.16 -7.43
N PHE A 79 14.35 0.63 -6.21
CA PHE A 79 13.25 1.18 -5.47
C PHE A 79 12.63 2.41 -6.17
N THR A 80 13.46 3.39 -6.57
CA THR A 80 12.98 4.62 -7.23
C THR A 80 12.35 4.36 -8.59
N GLU A 81 12.78 3.33 -9.31
CA GLU A 81 12.15 2.91 -10.58
C GLU A 81 10.71 2.46 -10.42
N VAL A 82 10.36 1.82 -9.29
CA VAL A 82 9.07 1.13 -9.14
C VAL A 82 8.11 1.81 -8.16
N ILE A 83 8.62 2.59 -7.19
CA ILE A 83 7.80 3.19 -6.13
C ILE A 83 6.73 4.15 -6.68
N GLY A 84 7.08 4.93 -7.70
CA GLY A 84 6.19 5.93 -8.29
C GLY A 84 4.88 5.35 -8.78
N LEU A 85 4.92 4.18 -9.39
CA LEU A 85 3.72 3.49 -9.89
C LEU A 85 2.78 3.08 -8.75
N SER A 86 3.32 2.47 -7.70
CA SER A 86 2.53 2.07 -6.53
C SER A 86 1.94 3.26 -5.79
N VAL A 87 2.70 4.36 -5.65
CA VAL A 87 2.22 5.60 -5.02
C VAL A 87 1.10 6.24 -5.83
N ILE A 88 1.20 6.29 -7.16
CA ILE A 88 0.13 6.80 -8.04
C ILE A 88 -1.12 5.92 -7.89
N MET A 89 -0.98 4.60 -8.00
CA MET A 89 -2.09 3.67 -7.90
C MET A 89 -2.74 3.72 -6.51
N GLY A 90 -1.95 3.67 -5.44
CA GLY A 90 -2.41 3.78 -4.06
C GLY A 90 -3.04 5.14 -3.77
N GLY A 91 -2.41 6.23 -4.20
CA GLY A 91 -2.89 7.60 -4.00
C GLY A 91 -4.23 7.86 -4.68
N ILE A 92 -4.39 7.47 -5.94
CA ILE A 92 -5.67 7.59 -6.67
C ILE A 92 -6.74 6.74 -5.96
N SER A 93 -6.42 5.48 -5.62
CA SER A 93 -7.35 4.59 -4.94
C SER A 93 -7.79 5.15 -3.59
N PHE A 94 -6.85 5.72 -2.83
CA PHE A 94 -7.12 6.34 -1.54
C PHE A 94 -8.06 7.54 -1.66
N VAL A 95 -7.75 8.48 -2.56
CA VAL A 95 -8.59 9.67 -2.79
C VAL A 95 -9.99 9.26 -3.23
N LEU A 96 -10.11 8.36 -4.21
CA LEU A 96 -11.42 7.88 -4.67
C LEU A 96 -12.19 7.17 -3.55
N SER A 97 -11.51 6.37 -2.73
CA SER A 97 -12.15 5.69 -1.60
C SER A 97 -12.73 6.68 -0.59
N ILE A 98 -11.99 7.74 -0.24
CA ILE A 98 -12.46 8.78 0.67
C ILE A 98 -13.64 9.57 0.06
N VAL A 99 -13.51 10.00 -1.20
CA VAL A 99 -14.53 10.77 -1.91
C VAL A 99 -15.86 10.01 -2.03
N ILE A 100 -15.82 8.68 -2.13
CA ILE A 100 -17.01 7.83 -2.21
C ILE A 100 -17.49 7.44 -0.81
N ALA A 101 -16.59 6.97 0.05
CA ALA A 101 -16.96 6.39 1.35
C ALA A 101 -17.50 7.42 2.34
N VAL A 102 -16.93 8.63 2.38
CA VAL A 102 -17.34 9.66 3.34
C VAL A 102 -18.78 10.12 3.09
N PRO A 103 -19.20 10.52 1.87
CA PRO A 103 -20.61 10.84 1.61
C PRO A 103 -21.56 9.68 1.88
N LEU A 104 -21.19 8.43 1.54
CA LEU A 104 -22.00 7.26 1.84
C LEU A 104 -22.14 7.03 3.35
N GLY A 105 -21.08 7.22 4.13
CA GLY A 105 -21.12 7.13 5.59
C GLY A 105 -22.00 8.19 6.23
N VAL A 106 -21.92 9.45 5.77
CA VAL A 106 -22.80 10.53 6.21
C VAL A 106 -24.25 10.23 5.87
N LEU A 107 -24.52 9.77 4.64
CA LEU A 107 -25.87 9.42 4.20
C LEU A 107 -26.46 8.26 5.02
N ALA A 108 -25.68 7.22 5.29
CA ALA A 108 -26.11 6.09 6.12
C ALA A 108 -26.39 6.51 7.57
N ALA A 109 -25.57 7.39 8.15
CA ALA A 109 -25.78 7.92 9.51
C ALA A 109 -27.01 8.81 9.63
N THR A 110 -27.23 9.71 8.66
CA THR A 110 -28.37 10.64 8.68
C THR A 110 -29.70 9.96 8.40
N LYS A 111 -29.67 8.81 7.70
CA LYS A 111 -30.84 7.97 7.43
C LYS A 111 -30.82 6.67 8.22
N GLN A 112 -30.38 6.71 9.47
CA GLN A 112 -30.24 5.54 10.33
C GLN A 112 -31.52 4.68 10.33
N TYR A 113 -31.36 3.36 10.27
CA TYR A 113 -32.42 2.34 10.20
C TYR A 113 -33.34 2.41 8.96
N SER A 114 -33.04 3.26 7.99
CA SER A 114 -33.75 3.27 6.71
C SER A 114 -33.22 2.17 5.76
N ARG A 115 -33.98 1.91 4.67
CA ARG A 115 -33.53 1.02 3.60
C ARG A 115 -32.19 1.47 3.00
N THR A 116 -31.99 2.77 2.89
CA THR A 116 -30.71 3.36 2.40
C THR A 116 -29.55 2.98 3.31
N ASP A 117 -29.71 3.12 4.63
CA ASP A 117 -28.69 2.73 5.60
C ASP A 117 -28.37 1.22 5.50
N TYR A 118 -29.40 0.37 5.44
CA TYR A 118 -29.18 -1.07 5.32
C TYR A 118 -28.46 -1.47 4.04
N VAL A 119 -28.83 -0.90 2.89
CA VAL A 119 -28.19 -1.20 1.60
C VAL A 119 -26.73 -0.75 1.58
N ILE A 120 -26.45 0.49 2.01
CA ILE A 120 -25.09 1.02 2.06
C ILE A 120 -24.23 0.20 3.04
N THR A 121 -24.77 -0.11 4.23
CA THR A 121 -24.03 -0.90 5.23
C THR A 121 -23.78 -2.33 4.76
N ALA A 122 -24.76 -2.98 4.13
CA ALA A 122 -24.60 -4.33 3.58
C ALA A 122 -23.54 -4.35 2.45
N ALA A 123 -23.58 -3.38 1.53
CA ALA A 123 -22.57 -3.26 0.47
C ALA A 123 -21.15 -3.06 1.04
N ALA A 124 -21.02 -2.22 2.08
CA ALA A 124 -19.76 -2.01 2.77
C ALA A 124 -19.24 -3.27 3.46
N LEU A 125 -20.14 -4.04 4.12
CA LEU A 125 -19.78 -5.30 4.77
C LEU A 125 -19.28 -6.33 3.75
N VAL A 126 -19.92 -6.43 2.58
CA VAL A 126 -19.43 -7.29 1.48
C VAL A 126 -18.02 -6.89 1.08
N GLY A 127 -17.76 -5.58 0.91
CA GLY A 127 -16.42 -5.07 0.56
C GLY A 127 -15.34 -5.42 1.57
N ILE A 128 -15.66 -5.40 2.87
CA ILE A 128 -14.71 -5.73 3.94
C ILE A 128 -14.52 -7.25 4.11
N SER A 129 -15.58 -8.04 3.88
CA SER A 129 -15.60 -9.47 4.20
C SER A 129 -14.91 -10.33 3.14
N LEU A 130 -14.81 -9.86 1.91
CA LEU A 130 -14.24 -10.62 0.82
C LEU A 130 -12.76 -10.29 0.61
N PRO A 131 -11.92 -11.29 0.34
CA PRO A 131 -10.51 -11.07 0.08
C PRO A 131 -10.26 -10.20 -1.17
N THR A 132 -9.22 -9.38 -1.14
CA THR A 132 -8.83 -8.50 -2.27
C THR A 132 -8.68 -9.27 -3.59
N PHE A 133 -8.04 -10.45 -3.54
CA PHE A 133 -7.84 -11.27 -4.74
C PHE A 133 -9.16 -11.74 -5.37
N PHE A 134 -10.20 -11.92 -4.56
CA PHE A 134 -11.52 -12.31 -5.06
C PHE A 134 -12.14 -11.20 -5.92
N PHE A 135 -12.14 -9.95 -5.42
CA PHE A 135 -12.62 -8.81 -6.20
C PHE A 135 -11.79 -8.59 -7.46
N ALA A 136 -10.46 -8.64 -7.34
CA ALA A 136 -9.57 -8.51 -8.49
C ALA A 136 -9.91 -9.55 -9.58
N THR A 137 -10.10 -10.81 -9.17
CA THR A 137 -10.43 -11.89 -10.11
C THR A 137 -11.81 -11.73 -10.74
N LEU A 138 -12.81 -11.30 -9.96
CA LEU A 138 -14.16 -11.02 -10.49
C LEU A 138 -14.15 -9.87 -11.50
N LEU A 139 -13.45 -8.78 -11.19
CA LEU A 139 -13.33 -7.64 -12.11
C LEU A 139 -12.62 -8.06 -13.41
N LYS A 140 -11.54 -8.80 -13.33
CA LYS A 140 -10.84 -9.36 -14.50
C LYS A 140 -11.75 -10.28 -15.32
N LEU A 141 -12.45 -11.21 -14.64
CA LEU A 141 -13.35 -12.14 -15.33
C LEU A 141 -14.44 -11.40 -16.09
N PHE A 142 -15.05 -10.40 -15.47
CA PHE A 142 -16.17 -9.69 -16.07
C PHE A 142 -15.71 -8.67 -17.11
N PHE A 143 -14.80 -7.78 -16.76
CA PHE A 143 -14.43 -6.65 -17.62
C PHE A 143 -13.36 -7.00 -18.67
N SER A 144 -12.40 -7.88 -18.34
CA SER A 144 -11.35 -8.25 -19.30
C SER A 144 -11.76 -9.48 -20.13
N VAL A 145 -12.26 -10.55 -19.49
CA VAL A 145 -12.53 -11.82 -20.21
C VAL A 145 -13.88 -11.77 -20.92
N LYS A 146 -14.97 -11.37 -20.23
CA LYS A 146 -16.32 -11.41 -20.81
C LYS A 146 -16.61 -10.22 -21.72
N LEU A 147 -16.23 -9.01 -21.30
CA LEU A 147 -16.53 -7.80 -22.04
C LEU A 147 -15.39 -7.34 -22.95
N GLY A 148 -14.16 -7.77 -22.71
CA GLY A 148 -12.99 -7.36 -23.51
C GLY A 148 -12.66 -5.86 -23.43
N TRP A 149 -13.07 -5.17 -22.32
CA TRP A 149 -12.88 -3.73 -22.19
C TRP A 149 -11.49 -3.35 -21.72
N PHE A 150 -10.84 -4.21 -20.96
CA PHE A 150 -9.52 -3.97 -20.36
C PHE A 150 -8.61 -5.17 -20.59
N ASP A 151 -7.31 -4.91 -20.64
CA ASP A 151 -6.31 -5.97 -20.72
C ASP A 151 -6.25 -6.79 -19.43
N LEU A 152 -5.85 -8.06 -19.58
CA LEU A 152 -5.86 -9.03 -18.49
C LEU A 152 -4.66 -8.83 -17.54
N TYR A 153 -3.52 -8.42 -18.08
CA TYR A 153 -2.23 -8.34 -17.40
C TYR A 153 -1.37 -7.23 -17.98
N GLY A 154 -0.44 -6.73 -17.16
CA GLY A 154 0.58 -5.81 -17.56
C GLY A 154 0.22 -4.34 -17.32
N LEU A 155 1.20 -3.50 -17.55
CA LEU A 155 1.08 -2.03 -17.41
C LEU A 155 0.84 -1.35 -18.75
N VAL A 156 1.13 -2.04 -19.85
CA VAL A 156 1.07 -1.50 -21.21
C VAL A 156 0.55 -2.56 -22.20
N GLY A 157 -0.16 -2.10 -23.21
CA GLY A 157 -0.68 -2.90 -24.29
C GLY A 157 0.39 -3.31 -25.31
N ARG A 158 0.02 -4.19 -26.22
CA ARG A 158 0.94 -4.75 -27.25
C ARG A 158 1.48 -3.69 -28.20
N ASP A 159 0.67 -2.70 -28.54
CA ASP A 159 1.01 -1.67 -29.52
C ASP A 159 1.53 -0.38 -28.85
N TYR A 160 1.80 -0.42 -27.55
CA TYR A 160 2.24 0.73 -26.74
C TYR A 160 3.40 1.51 -27.37
N ALA A 161 4.41 0.81 -27.92
CA ALA A 161 5.59 1.46 -28.48
C ALA A 161 5.29 2.24 -29.79
N GLN A 162 4.15 1.98 -30.42
CA GLN A 162 3.72 2.61 -31.67
C GLN A 162 2.79 3.81 -31.41
N LEU A 163 2.33 3.98 -30.16
CA LEU A 163 1.44 5.07 -29.78
C LEU A 163 2.23 6.36 -29.58
N ASP A 164 1.57 7.48 -29.86
CA ASP A 164 2.05 8.80 -29.48
C ASP A 164 2.01 8.99 -27.94
N SER A 165 2.56 10.07 -27.43
CA SER A 165 2.67 10.31 -25.99
C SER A 165 1.30 10.31 -25.28
N MET A 166 0.24 10.80 -25.92
CA MET A 166 -1.11 10.78 -25.35
C MET A 166 -1.69 9.36 -25.36
N GLY A 167 -1.50 8.63 -26.44
CA GLY A 167 -1.90 7.23 -26.55
C GLY A 167 -1.20 6.35 -25.51
N GLN A 168 0.10 6.55 -25.28
CA GLN A 168 0.86 5.86 -24.24
C GLN A 168 0.35 6.17 -22.83
N PHE A 169 -0.02 7.42 -22.57
CA PHE A 169 -0.62 7.80 -21.28
C PHE A 169 -1.99 7.15 -21.09
N LEU A 170 -2.86 7.17 -22.11
CA LEU A 170 -4.19 6.57 -22.04
C LEU A 170 -4.12 5.05 -21.93
N ASP A 171 -3.18 4.40 -22.59
CA ASP A 171 -2.95 2.97 -22.50
C ASP A 171 -2.56 2.56 -21.08
N LYS A 172 -1.58 3.22 -20.46
CA LYS A 172 -1.23 3.01 -19.05
C LYS A 172 -2.40 3.29 -18.11
N ALA A 173 -3.14 4.37 -18.32
CA ALA A 173 -4.30 4.70 -17.52
C ALA A 173 -5.36 3.60 -17.58
N ASN A 174 -5.61 3.05 -18.78
CA ASN A 174 -6.54 1.95 -19.00
C ASN A 174 -6.13 0.70 -18.20
N HIS A 175 -4.85 0.32 -18.22
CA HIS A 175 -4.32 -0.82 -17.47
C HIS A 175 -4.42 -0.64 -15.95
N LEU A 176 -4.48 0.59 -15.44
CA LEU A 176 -4.61 0.88 -14.01
C LEU A 176 -6.06 0.94 -13.51
N VAL A 177 -7.08 0.97 -14.41
CA VAL A 177 -8.49 1.09 -14.01
C VAL A 177 -8.93 -0.05 -13.08
N LEU A 178 -8.75 -1.30 -13.50
CA LEU A 178 -9.19 -2.46 -12.71
C LEU A 178 -8.39 -2.65 -11.40
N PRO A 179 -7.05 -2.49 -11.38
CA PRO A 179 -6.28 -2.45 -10.14
C PRO A 179 -6.78 -1.40 -9.16
N ILE A 180 -6.96 -0.15 -9.62
CA ILE A 180 -7.48 0.95 -8.80
C ILE A 180 -8.89 0.64 -8.31
N ALA A 181 -9.79 0.17 -9.18
CA ALA A 181 -11.15 -0.21 -8.80
C ALA A 181 -11.15 -1.31 -7.72
N THR A 182 -10.26 -2.29 -7.82
CA THR A 182 -10.09 -3.34 -6.80
C THR A 182 -9.74 -2.74 -5.44
N LEU A 183 -8.73 -1.87 -5.39
CA LEU A 183 -8.30 -1.22 -4.15
C LEU A 183 -9.40 -0.32 -3.56
N VAL A 184 -10.11 0.41 -4.41
CA VAL A 184 -11.24 1.28 -4.00
C VAL A 184 -12.36 0.44 -3.38
N ILE A 185 -12.81 -0.63 -4.03
CA ILE A 185 -13.90 -1.49 -3.53
C ILE A 185 -13.57 -2.05 -2.15
N VAL A 186 -12.35 -2.55 -1.95
CA VAL A 186 -11.92 -3.12 -0.67
C VAL A 186 -11.81 -2.04 0.42
N SER A 187 -11.40 -0.82 0.08
CA SER A 187 -11.17 0.27 1.04
C SER A 187 -12.44 1.02 1.44
N ILE A 188 -13.42 1.17 0.52
CA ILE A 188 -14.66 1.93 0.77
C ILE A 188 -15.37 1.47 2.03
N GLY A 189 -15.48 0.15 2.24
CA GLY A 189 -16.25 -0.41 3.35
C GLY A 189 -15.72 0.04 4.72
N GLY A 190 -14.39 0.06 4.89
CA GLY A 190 -13.73 0.51 6.12
C GLY A 190 -13.99 2.00 6.40
N TYR A 191 -13.69 2.87 5.44
CA TYR A 191 -13.85 4.32 5.57
C TYR A 191 -15.32 4.72 5.74
N MET A 192 -16.24 4.08 5.02
CA MET A 192 -17.68 4.32 5.13
C MET A 192 -18.20 3.97 6.52
N ARG A 193 -17.88 2.76 7.01
CA ARG A 193 -18.29 2.31 8.34
C ARG A 193 -17.77 3.23 9.44
N TYR A 194 -16.50 3.64 9.34
CA TYR A 194 -15.88 4.55 10.28
C TYR A 194 -16.58 5.92 10.27
N THR A 195 -16.81 6.49 9.09
CA THR A 195 -17.53 7.77 8.95
C THR A 195 -18.94 7.68 9.52
N ARG A 196 -19.67 6.59 9.22
CA ARG A 196 -21.02 6.37 9.76
C ARG A 196 -21.02 6.32 11.29
N THR A 197 -20.11 5.58 11.90
CA THR A 197 -20.03 5.46 13.36
C THR A 197 -19.76 6.80 14.02
N ASN A 198 -18.75 7.54 13.55
CA ASN A 198 -18.44 8.86 14.11
C ASN A 198 -19.55 9.88 13.88
N MET A 199 -20.22 9.85 12.71
CA MET A 199 -21.38 10.71 12.45
C MET A 199 -22.53 10.42 13.41
N LEU A 200 -22.83 9.16 13.69
CA LEU A 200 -23.89 8.78 14.64
C LEU A 200 -23.58 9.25 16.06
N GLU A 201 -22.34 9.14 16.50
CA GLU A 201 -21.91 9.64 17.80
C GLU A 201 -22.12 11.16 17.89
N VAL A 202 -21.64 11.91 16.92
CA VAL A 202 -21.75 13.35 16.86
C VAL A 202 -23.22 13.80 16.76
N LEU A 203 -24.05 13.16 15.93
CA LEU A 203 -25.48 13.51 15.75
C LEU A 203 -26.29 13.37 17.03
N ASN A 204 -25.85 12.54 17.98
CA ASN A 204 -26.47 12.35 19.30
C ASN A 204 -25.93 13.27 20.37
N ALA A 205 -24.94 14.10 20.11
CA ALA A 205 -24.34 15.02 21.07
C ALA A 205 -25.28 16.19 21.44
N ASP A 206 -25.18 16.71 22.67
CA ASP A 206 -26.08 17.75 23.20
C ASP A 206 -25.99 19.07 22.43
N TYR A 207 -24.81 19.42 21.90
CA TYR A 207 -24.66 20.64 21.10
C TYR A 207 -25.42 20.55 19.75
N ILE A 208 -25.63 19.35 19.21
CA ILE A 208 -26.46 19.13 18.02
C ILE A 208 -27.95 19.29 18.37
N ARG A 209 -28.38 18.80 19.53
CA ARG A 209 -29.76 19.04 20.05
C ARG A 209 -30.01 20.53 20.23
N THR A 210 -29.02 21.25 20.79
CA THR A 210 -29.09 22.70 20.95
C THR A 210 -29.19 23.41 19.59
N ALA A 211 -28.44 22.99 18.58
CA ALA A 211 -28.48 23.57 17.23
C ALA A 211 -29.88 23.40 16.61
N ARG A 212 -30.51 22.21 16.76
CA ARG A 212 -31.88 21.96 16.31
C ARG A 212 -32.90 22.80 17.08
N ALA A 213 -32.75 22.91 18.41
CA ALA A 213 -33.63 23.74 19.25
C ALA A 213 -33.58 25.23 18.88
N LYS A 214 -32.46 25.72 18.34
CA LYS A 214 -32.32 27.08 17.81
C LYS A 214 -32.96 27.27 16.42
N GLY A 215 -33.61 26.27 15.87
CA GLY A 215 -34.30 26.34 14.58
C GLY A 215 -33.41 26.30 13.35
N LEU A 216 -32.17 25.82 13.47
CA LEU A 216 -31.29 25.67 12.32
C LEU A 216 -31.80 24.56 11.37
N SER A 217 -31.66 24.75 10.07
CA SER A 217 -32.03 23.75 9.08
C SER A 217 -31.22 22.45 9.27
N GLU A 218 -31.81 21.29 9.02
CA GLU A 218 -31.14 19.99 9.12
C GLU A 218 -29.87 19.93 8.25
N HIS A 219 -29.88 20.54 7.07
CA HIS A 219 -28.69 20.66 6.23
C HIS A 219 -27.53 21.36 6.96
N THR A 220 -27.82 22.47 7.63
CA THR A 220 -26.82 23.23 8.42
C THR A 220 -26.34 22.39 9.62
N VAL A 221 -27.26 21.74 10.32
CA VAL A 221 -26.96 20.87 11.46
C VAL A 221 -26.02 19.73 11.03
N ILE A 222 -26.35 19.03 9.94
CA ILE A 222 -25.57 17.89 9.45
C ILE A 222 -24.20 18.34 8.95
N TYR A 223 -24.11 19.26 7.98
CA TYR A 223 -22.84 19.54 7.30
C TYR A 223 -21.97 20.55 8.03
N LYS A 224 -22.54 21.57 8.68
CA LYS A 224 -21.75 22.61 9.36
C LYS A 224 -21.43 22.23 10.81
N HIS A 225 -22.35 21.56 11.53
CA HIS A 225 -22.16 21.26 12.94
C HIS A 225 -21.72 19.80 13.18
N ALA A 226 -22.37 18.81 12.56
CA ALA A 226 -22.03 17.41 12.79
C ALA A 226 -20.79 16.98 11.98
N PHE A 227 -20.83 17.11 10.66
CA PHE A 227 -19.76 16.62 9.79
C PHE A 227 -18.41 17.28 10.09
N ARG A 228 -18.38 18.58 10.37
CA ARG A 228 -17.13 19.27 10.75
C ARG A 228 -16.45 18.64 11.97
N ASN A 229 -17.22 18.21 12.96
CA ASN A 229 -16.66 17.53 14.13
C ASN A 229 -16.27 16.07 13.86
N THR A 230 -16.93 15.42 12.88
CA THR A 230 -16.58 14.08 12.41
C THR A 230 -15.26 14.07 11.62
N LEU A 231 -14.81 15.23 11.09
CA LEU A 231 -13.54 15.32 10.37
C LEU A 231 -12.33 15.04 11.28
N ILE A 232 -12.39 15.35 12.58
CA ILE A 232 -11.28 15.17 13.52
C ILE A 232 -10.80 13.70 13.51
N PRO A 233 -11.66 12.71 13.82
CA PRO A 233 -11.25 11.31 13.75
C PRO A 233 -10.91 10.83 12.32
N LEU A 234 -11.52 11.40 11.26
CA LEU A 234 -11.20 11.07 9.87
C LEU A 234 -9.76 11.46 9.50
N VAL A 235 -9.29 12.63 9.93
CA VAL A 235 -7.90 13.09 9.69
C VAL A 235 -6.90 12.10 10.28
N THR A 236 -7.19 11.49 11.42
CA THR A 236 -6.36 10.45 12.03
C THR A 236 -6.18 9.24 11.11
N ILE A 237 -7.28 8.72 10.58
CA ILE A 237 -7.23 7.57 9.67
C ILE A 237 -6.49 7.94 8.39
N ILE A 238 -6.72 9.13 7.86
CA ILE A 238 -6.04 9.65 6.67
C ILE A 238 -4.53 9.73 6.91
N GLY A 239 -4.10 10.33 8.02
CA GLY A 239 -2.68 10.41 8.39
C GLY A 239 -2.04 9.03 8.56
N GLY A 240 -2.70 8.12 9.30
CA GLY A 240 -2.23 6.77 9.52
C GLY A 240 -2.21 5.88 8.26
N SER A 241 -2.89 6.28 7.18
CA SER A 241 -2.91 5.53 5.92
C SER A 241 -1.71 5.80 5.00
N LEU A 242 -0.92 6.85 5.28
CA LEU A 242 0.21 7.24 4.41
C LEU A 242 1.24 6.12 4.17
N PRO A 243 1.71 5.37 5.18
CA PRO A 243 2.61 4.25 4.92
C PRO A 243 2.04 3.22 3.95
N GLY A 244 0.72 2.99 4.01
CA GLY A 244 0.03 2.07 3.11
C GLY A 244 0.12 2.46 1.64
N LEU A 245 0.20 3.75 1.32
CA LEU A 245 0.36 4.23 -0.06
C LEU A 245 1.72 3.85 -0.65
N PHE A 246 2.74 3.75 0.19
CA PHE A 246 4.11 3.45 -0.20
C PHE A 246 4.49 1.98 -0.02
N SER A 247 3.70 1.21 0.72
CA SER A 247 3.97 -0.23 0.91
C SER A 247 3.72 -1.04 -0.36
N GLY A 248 2.98 -0.48 -1.30
CA GLY A 248 2.49 -1.17 -2.48
C GLY A 248 1.29 -2.09 -2.18
N ALA A 249 0.66 -2.52 -3.23
CA ALA A 249 -0.52 -3.39 -3.17
C ALA A 249 -0.14 -4.78 -3.70
N LEU A 250 0.70 -5.52 -2.98
CA LEU A 250 1.29 -6.80 -3.40
C LEU A 250 0.29 -7.72 -4.15
N ILE A 251 -0.87 -7.99 -3.53
CA ILE A 251 -1.85 -8.92 -4.12
C ILE A 251 -2.39 -8.37 -5.45
N THR A 252 -2.75 -7.10 -5.49
CA THR A 252 -3.28 -6.44 -6.68
C THR A 252 -2.19 -6.33 -7.76
N GLU A 253 -0.99 -5.87 -7.40
CA GLU A 253 0.13 -5.77 -8.32
C GLU A 253 0.49 -7.13 -8.93
N THR A 254 0.50 -8.19 -8.12
CA THR A 254 0.78 -9.57 -8.61
C THR A 254 -0.32 -10.06 -9.55
N LEU A 255 -1.60 -9.89 -9.19
CA LEU A 255 -2.72 -10.39 -9.99
C LEU A 255 -2.86 -9.68 -11.33
N PHE A 256 -2.53 -8.41 -11.40
CA PHE A 256 -2.56 -7.62 -12.63
C PHE A 256 -1.18 -7.56 -13.33
N SER A 257 -0.16 -8.24 -12.79
CA SER A 257 1.23 -8.23 -13.31
C SER A 257 1.80 -6.82 -13.45
N ILE A 258 1.55 -5.97 -12.46
CA ILE A 258 2.05 -4.61 -12.39
C ILE A 258 3.38 -4.61 -11.60
N PRO A 259 4.49 -4.11 -12.17
CA PRO A 259 5.79 -4.10 -11.49
C PRO A 259 5.90 -2.95 -10.47
N GLY A 260 5.01 -2.95 -9.47
CA GLY A 260 5.01 -2.00 -8.36
C GLY A 260 5.90 -2.45 -7.20
N ILE A 261 6.04 -1.57 -6.19
CA ILE A 261 6.95 -1.81 -5.06
C ILE A 261 6.53 -3.02 -4.21
N GLY A 262 5.25 -3.30 -4.04
CA GLY A 262 4.75 -4.46 -3.30
C GLY A 262 5.17 -5.77 -3.98
N TYR A 263 5.00 -5.86 -5.30
CA TYR A 263 5.41 -7.03 -6.07
C TYR A 263 6.94 -7.21 -6.05
N ILE A 264 7.69 -6.15 -6.31
CA ILE A 264 9.17 -6.19 -6.36
C ILE A 264 9.76 -6.52 -4.99
N SER A 265 9.26 -5.92 -3.90
CA SER A 265 9.73 -6.20 -2.55
C SER A 265 9.45 -7.66 -2.14
N TYR A 266 8.28 -8.18 -2.45
CA TYR A 266 7.96 -9.59 -2.22
C TYR A 266 8.89 -10.53 -2.98
N GLN A 267 9.11 -10.26 -4.26
CA GLN A 267 10.03 -11.03 -5.09
C GLN A 267 11.46 -11.02 -4.55
N SER A 268 11.91 -9.90 -4.03
CA SER A 268 13.24 -9.76 -3.40
C SER A 268 13.31 -10.52 -2.07
N MET A 269 12.25 -10.44 -1.24
CA MET A 269 12.18 -11.19 0.03
C MET A 269 12.23 -12.70 -0.20
N VAL A 270 11.41 -13.22 -1.13
CA VAL A 270 11.37 -14.66 -1.46
C VAL A 270 12.69 -15.13 -2.04
N ALA A 271 13.38 -14.30 -2.80
CA ALA A 271 14.69 -14.61 -3.34
C ALA A 271 15.83 -14.49 -2.31
N GLY A 272 15.58 -13.99 -1.10
CA GLY A 272 16.63 -13.75 -0.10
C GLY A 272 17.55 -12.57 -0.43
N ASP A 273 17.07 -11.60 -1.23
CA ASP A 273 17.78 -10.37 -1.58
C ASP A 273 17.83 -9.43 -0.36
N ILE A 274 18.85 -9.60 0.46
CA ILE A 274 19.03 -8.85 1.70
C ILE A 274 19.15 -7.34 1.44
N PRO A 275 20.00 -6.84 0.53
CA PRO A 275 20.17 -5.41 0.33
C PRO A 275 18.86 -4.68 0.00
N PHE A 276 18.10 -5.18 -0.96
CA PHE A 276 16.81 -4.56 -1.33
C PHE A 276 15.78 -4.68 -0.21
N THR A 277 15.66 -5.85 0.39
CA THR A 277 14.69 -6.10 1.47
C THR A 277 14.96 -5.21 2.68
N MET A 278 16.22 -5.11 3.11
CA MET A 278 16.61 -4.26 4.23
C MET A 278 16.42 -2.78 3.93
N PHE A 279 16.70 -2.33 2.71
CA PHE A 279 16.42 -0.96 2.29
C PHE A 279 14.91 -0.66 2.35
N TYR A 280 14.09 -1.50 1.71
CA TYR A 280 12.65 -1.33 1.69
C TYR A 280 12.03 -1.29 3.09
N LEU A 281 12.42 -2.23 3.96
CA LEU A 281 11.90 -2.28 5.34
C LEU A 281 12.41 -1.10 6.20
N SER A 282 13.64 -0.61 5.96
CA SER A 282 14.15 0.60 6.62
C SER A 282 13.36 1.83 6.18
N PHE A 283 13.12 1.97 4.88
CA PHE A 283 12.28 3.03 4.34
C PHE A 283 10.88 3.02 4.95
N MET A 284 10.23 1.85 4.98
CA MET A 284 8.90 1.70 5.57
C MET A 284 8.87 2.03 7.07
N ALA A 285 9.90 1.67 7.83
CA ALA A 285 10.01 2.01 9.24
C ALA A 285 10.11 3.54 9.44
N VAL A 286 10.99 4.22 8.70
CA VAL A 286 11.13 5.68 8.75
C VAL A 286 9.83 6.37 8.33
N LEU A 287 9.21 5.90 7.26
CA LEU A 287 7.94 6.46 6.77
C LEU A 287 6.81 6.30 7.80
N THR A 288 6.75 5.16 8.49
CA THR A 288 5.76 4.92 9.55
C THR A 288 5.96 5.88 10.72
N LEU A 289 7.20 6.11 11.16
CA LEU A 289 7.51 7.09 12.21
C LEU A 289 7.15 8.51 11.77
N ALA A 290 7.49 8.88 10.55
CA ALA A 290 7.15 10.19 9.98
C ALA A 290 5.62 10.38 9.86
N SER A 291 4.90 9.34 9.48
CA SER A 291 3.42 9.35 9.39
C SER A 291 2.77 9.51 10.77
N ASN A 292 3.27 8.84 11.80
CA ASN A 292 2.78 9.00 13.15
C ASN A 292 3.00 10.43 13.64
N LEU A 293 4.22 10.98 13.45
CA LEU A 293 4.52 12.37 13.79
C LEU A 293 3.61 13.35 13.04
N LEU A 294 3.39 13.12 11.73
CA LEU A 294 2.47 13.96 10.96
C LEU A 294 1.04 13.88 11.50
N THR A 295 0.59 12.70 11.90
CA THR A 295 -0.73 12.50 12.50
C THR A 295 -0.86 13.29 13.80
N ASP A 296 0.16 13.26 14.65
CA ASP A 296 0.19 14.03 15.91
C ASP A 296 0.15 15.56 15.66
N ILE A 297 0.89 16.04 14.66
CA ILE A 297 0.84 17.45 14.23
C ILE A 297 -0.55 17.81 13.71
N LEU A 298 -1.16 16.96 12.88
CA LEU A 298 -2.51 17.18 12.36
C LEU A 298 -3.56 17.23 13.47
N TYR A 299 -3.41 16.44 14.53
CA TYR A 299 -4.26 16.55 15.71
C TYR A 299 -4.18 17.95 16.33
N GLY A 300 -2.98 18.49 16.54
CA GLY A 300 -2.80 19.83 17.09
C GLY A 300 -3.41 20.94 16.21
N VAL A 301 -3.45 20.74 14.88
CA VAL A 301 -4.06 21.70 13.94
C VAL A 301 -5.59 21.61 13.94
N VAL A 302 -6.14 20.38 14.02
CA VAL A 302 -7.60 20.15 13.92
C VAL A 302 -8.30 20.37 15.27
N ASP A 303 -7.65 20.01 16.37
CA ASP A 303 -8.16 20.26 17.73
C ASP A 303 -7.20 21.16 18.53
N PRO A 304 -7.48 22.49 18.63
CA PRO A 304 -6.64 23.43 19.38
C PRO A 304 -6.54 23.14 20.90
N ARG A 305 -7.33 22.19 21.41
CA ARG A 305 -7.30 21.79 22.81
C ARG A 305 -6.18 20.79 23.11
N VAL A 306 -5.67 20.12 22.08
CA VAL A 306 -4.51 19.23 22.18
C VAL A 306 -3.26 20.09 22.17
N ARG A 307 -2.69 20.33 23.35
CA ARG A 307 -1.36 20.97 23.46
C ARG A 307 -0.32 19.87 23.32
N ILE A 308 0.57 20.02 22.34
CA ILE A 308 1.79 19.21 22.23
C ILE A 308 2.67 19.64 23.41
N SER A 309 2.73 18.82 24.46
CA SER A 309 3.61 19.00 25.62
C SER A 309 4.94 18.31 25.39
#